data_66f0975d2ebfc69fe50ddd7678e29242
#
_entry.id   66f0975d2ebfc69fe50ddd7678e29242
#
_cell.length_a   1.000
_cell.length_b   1.000
_cell.length_c   1.000
_cell.angle_alpha   90.00
_cell.angle_beta   90.00
_cell.angle_gamma   90.00
#
_symmetry.space_group_name_H-M   'P 1'
#
loop_
_entity.id
_entity.type
_entity.pdbx_description
1 polymer ?
#
loop_
_entity_poly.entity_id
_entity_poly.type
_entity_poly.pdbx_seq_one_letter_code
_entity_poly.pdbx_strand_id
1 'polypeptide(L)'
;MNLPFNISQNELSDLLLNISVERPVFIWGAPGIGKSALVQKFADDVGLECVSLLGSQLAPEDIIGIPKIDGETSCFMPPKMIAKKEPYVLFLDELNACSQEVQKAFYSLIHERRIGEYHLPEGSVVIGAGNRSQDGAIVKTMSTALINRMFHVQLVANTNQWLDWAYNEGIHPWITDYITQRPDHLFSEPPKTEEPYSTPRSWHMLSDAIKSYSAGDKPISDNILRVLAYGSVSPNHAGQFLAFVKNIGNKNLLNDIIKGEARFPSEPKDRDVLYFVAQSFRSRLLMELPNDKKMLNQNTQQLAHRAKAMIRDLAHINIEIAQMVVSDDDNKSLPEWFMIEIVRDLPRLIAKNR
;
A
#
# COMPACT_ATOMS: atom_id res chain seq x y z
N MET A 1 -4.18 -13.81 10.95
CA MET A 1 -3.13 -14.77 10.54
C MET A 1 -1.89 -13.97 10.20
N ASN A 2 -0.73 -14.32 10.73
CA ASN A 2 0.56 -13.75 10.33
C ASN A 2 1.33 -14.86 9.63
N LEU A 3 1.54 -14.68 8.33
CA LEU A 3 2.41 -15.56 7.57
C LEU A 3 3.86 -15.08 7.69
N PRO A 4 4.85 -15.99 7.75
CA PRO A 4 6.26 -15.61 7.94
C PRO A 4 6.87 -14.98 6.68
N PHE A 5 6.20 -15.09 5.53
CA PHE A 5 6.67 -14.57 4.25
C PHE A 5 5.63 -13.67 3.61
N ASN A 6 6.11 -12.56 3.06
CA ASN A 6 5.31 -11.61 2.30
C ASN A 6 5.62 -11.79 0.81
N ILE A 7 4.63 -11.46 -0.04
CA ILE A 7 4.82 -11.41 -1.49
C ILE A 7 4.49 -10.01 -2.01
N SER A 8 5.17 -9.62 -3.06
CA SER A 8 4.92 -8.41 -3.83
C SER A 8 3.79 -8.62 -4.84
N GLN A 9 3.39 -7.54 -5.52
CA GLN A 9 2.35 -7.59 -6.54
C GLN A 9 2.74 -8.50 -7.73
N ASN A 10 3.99 -8.41 -8.20
CA ASN A 10 4.47 -9.23 -9.32
C ASN A 10 4.53 -10.72 -8.95
N GLU A 11 5.04 -11.03 -7.76
CA GLU A 11 5.07 -12.41 -7.25
C GLU A 11 3.67 -12.98 -7.05
N LEU A 12 2.69 -12.14 -6.66
CA LEU A 12 1.28 -12.56 -6.59
C LEU A 12 0.74 -12.93 -7.98
N SER A 13 1.01 -12.12 -9.00
CA SER A 13 0.56 -12.40 -10.37
C SER A 13 1.13 -13.73 -10.88
N ASP A 14 2.43 -13.95 -10.71
CA ASP A 14 3.09 -15.20 -11.07
C ASP A 14 2.50 -16.41 -10.33
N LEU A 15 2.23 -16.26 -9.03
CA LEU A 15 1.63 -17.33 -8.23
C LEU A 15 0.21 -17.63 -8.71
N LEU A 16 -0.62 -16.62 -8.98
CA LEU A 16 -1.97 -16.82 -9.48
C LEU A 16 -1.98 -17.53 -10.83
N LEU A 17 -1.09 -17.18 -11.76
CA LEU A 17 -0.96 -17.83 -13.06
C LEU A 17 -0.64 -19.34 -12.94
N ASN A 18 0.14 -19.71 -11.94
CA ASN A 18 0.63 -21.08 -11.81
C ASN A 18 -0.27 -22.01 -10.99
N ILE A 19 -1.02 -21.49 -9.99
CA ILE A 19 -1.76 -22.36 -9.06
C ILE A 19 -3.25 -22.09 -8.97
N SER A 20 -3.75 -20.93 -9.41
CA SER A 20 -5.13 -20.53 -9.09
C SER A 20 -6.21 -21.33 -9.82
N VAL A 21 -5.90 -21.97 -10.93
CA VAL A 21 -6.79 -22.89 -11.64
C VAL A 21 -7.01 -24.16 -10.82
N GLU A 22 -5.93 -24.70 -10.22
CA GLU A 22 -5.97 -25.96 -9.47
C GLU A 22 -6.41 -25.78 -8.01
N ARG A 23 -6.02 -24.66 -7.41
CA ARG A 23 -6.24 -24.41 -5.99
C ARG A 23 -6.75 -22.99 -5.73
N PRO A 24 -7.79 -22.83 -4.91
CA PRO A 24 -8.22 -21.49 -4.47
C PRO A 24 -7.11 -20.78 -3.70
N VAL A 25 -6.92 -19.49 -3.97
CA VAL A 25 -5.92 -18.65 -3.31
C VAL A 25 -6.60 -17.64 -2.40
N PHE A 26 -6.07 -17.43 -1.20
CA PHE A 26 -6.53 -16.40 -0.28
C PHE A 26 -5.45 -15.34 -0.04
N ILE A 27 -5.78 -14.08 -0.35
CA ILE A 27 -4.86 -12.94 -0.28
C ILE A 27 -5.12 -12.16 1.02
N TRP A 28 -4.21 -12.28 1.97
CA TRP A 28 -4.16 -11.43 3.16
C TRP A 28 -3.47 -10.12 2.84
N GLY A 29 -3.96 -9.01 3.41
CA GLY A 29 -3.27 -7.72 3.29
C GLY A 29 -4.09 -6.58 3.85
N ALA A 30 -3.41 -5.47 4.17
CA ALA A 30 -4.04 -4.29 4.73
C ALA A 30 -5.10 -3.69 3.79
N PRO A 31 -6.10 -2.96 4.33
CA PRO A 31 -7.03 -2.21 3.51
C PRO A 31 -6.32 -1.21 2.60
N GLY A 32 -6.82 -1.04 1.38
CA GLY A 32 -6.31 -0.01 0.45
C GLY A 32 -4.99 -0.31 -0.26
N ILE A 33 -4.36 -1.50 -0.07
CA ILE A 33 -3.11 -1.87 -0.77
C ILE A 33 -3.30 -2.34 -2.22
N GLY A 34 -4.55 -2.45 -2.70
CA GLY A 34 -4.84 -2.78 -4.10
C GLY A 34 -5.21 -4.24 -4.36
N LYS A 35 -5.60 -5.06 -3.36
CA LYS A 35 -5.96 -6.48 -3.54
C LYS A 35 -6.97 -6.70 -4.67
N SER A 36 -8.10 -6.00 -4.64
CA SER A 36 -9.18 -6.14 -5.62
C SER A 36 -8.75 -5.69 -7.02
N ALA A 37 -7.96 -4.60 -7.11
CA ALA A 37 -7.41 -4.11 -8.38
C ALA A 37 -6.43 -5.12 -9.01
N LEU A 38 -5.61 -5.79 -8.18
CA LEU A 38 -4.67 -6.81 -8.66
C LEU A 38 -5.39 -8.05 -9.18
N VAL A 39 -6.48 -8.48 -8.51
CA VAL A 39 -7.29 -9.61 -8.99
C VAL A 39 -8.02 -9.26 -10.27
N GLN A 40 -8.56 -8.03 -10.39
CA GLN A 40 -9.17 -7.57 -11.64
C GLN A 40 -8.14 -7.56 -12.77
N LYS A 41 -6.97 -6.97 -12.54
CA LYS A 41 -5.89 -6.96 -13.53
C LYS A 41 -5.46 -8.37 -13.94
N PHE A 42 -5.32 -9.29 -12.98
CA PHE A 42 -5.03 -10.69 -13.29
C PHE A 42 -6.09 -11.30 -14.21
N ALA A 43 -7.38 -11.07 -13.94
CA ALA A 43 -8.47 -11.56 -14.77
C ALA A 43 -8.40 -10.99 -16.20
N ASP A 44 -8.12 -9.70 -16.33
CA ASP A 44 -7.95 -9.02 -17.63
C ASP A 44 -6.74 -9.57 -18.39
N ASP A 45 -5.61 -9.79 -17.71
CA ASP A 45 -4.36 -10.31 -18.30
C ASP A 45 -4.53 -11.75 -18.83
N VAL A 46 -5.37 -12.58 -18.19
CA VAL A 46 -5.68 -13.95 -18.65
C VAL A 46 -6.92 -14.05 -19.54
N GLY A 47 -7.60 -12.92 -19.81
CA GLY A 47 -8.77 -12.84 -20.67
C GLY A 47 -10.03 -13.46 -20.06
N LEU A 48 -10.18 -13.50 -18.75
CA LEU A 48 -11.35 -14.01 -18.04
C LEU A 48 -12.21 -12.88 -17.48
N GLU A 49 -13.53 -13.07 -17.47
CA GLU A 49 -14.43 -12.16 -16.73
C GLU A 49 -14.16 -12.25 -15.24
N CYS A 50 -14.06 -11.13 -14.52
CA CYS A 50 -13.96 -11.09 -13.06
C CYS A 50 -15.34 -10.86 -12.43
N VAL A 51 -15.83 -11.82 -11.67
CA VAL A 51 -17.05 -11.71 -10.86
C VAL A 51 -16.64 -11.47 -9.42
N SER A 52 -16.78 -10.24 -8.95
CA SER A 52 -16.44 -9.86 -7.57
C SER A 52 -17.66 -9.90 -6.67
N LEU A 53 -17.56 -10.63 -5.57
CA LEU A 53 -18.57 -10.72 -4.51
C LEU A 53 -18.01 -10.13 -3.22
N LEU A 54 -18.66 -9.10 -2.69
CA LEU A 54 -18.26 -8.48 -1.43
C LEU A 54 -18.90 -9.21 -0.26
N GLY A 55 -18.13 -10.07 0.39
CA GLY A 55 -18.64 -10.99 1.40
C GLY A 55 -19.37 -10.33 2.57
N SER A 56 -18.95 -9.14 2.97
CA SER A 56 -19.59 -8.38 4.06
C SER A 56 -21.05 -7.94 3.78
N GLN A 57 -21.45 -7.92 2.49
CA GLN A 57 -22.79 -7.48 2.05
C GLN A 57 -23.72 -8.63 1.66
N LEU A 58 -23.22 -9.87 1.66
CA LEU A 58 -23.99 -11.03 1.18
C LEU A 58 -24.77 -11.71 2.30
N ALA A 59 -25.96 -12.20 1.93
CA ALA A 59 -26.70 -13.22 2.65
C ALA A 59 -26.43 -14.62 2.03
N PRO A 60 -26.64 -15.72 2.75
CA PRO A 60 -26.44 -17.06 2.20
C PRO A 60 -27.25 -17.33 0.91
N GLU A 61 -28.42 -16.75 0.79
CA GLU A 61 -29.30 -16.86 -0.38
C GLU A 61 -28.70 -16.22 -1.63
N ASP A 62 -27.88 -15.18 -1.46
CA ASP A 62 -27.19 -14.53 -2.58
C ASP A 62 -26.10 -15.42 -3.20
N ILE A 63 -25.74 -16.50 -2.52
CA ILE A 63 -24.76 -17.49 -2.97
C ILE A 63 -25.47 -18.77 -3.42
N ILE A 64 -26.26 -19.36 -2.53
CA ILE A 64 -26.92 -20.66 -2.75
C ILE A 64 -28.03 -20.52 -3.80
N GLY A 65 -28.67 -19.36 -3.87
CA GLY A 65 -29.83 -19.11 -4.73
C GLY A 65 -31.13 -19.44 -4.08
N ILE A 66 -32.19 -19.50 -4.90
CA ILE A 66 -33.57 -19.71 -4.46
C ILE A 66 -34.00 -21.13 -4.83
N PRO A 67 -34.68 -21.87 -3.91
CA PRO A 67 -35.25 -23.18 -4.25
C PRO A 67 -36.39 -23.04 -5.26
N LYS A 68 -36.35 -23.86 -6.30
CA LYS A 68 -37.41 -24.02 -7.32
C LYS A 68 -37.92 -25.42 -7.27
N ILE A 69 -39.25 -25.58 -7.33
CA ILE A 69 -39.90 -26.89 -7.47
C ILE A 69 -39.77 -27.33 -8.93
N ASP A 70 -39.28 -28.55 -9.12
CA ASP A 70 -39.14 -29.18 -10.43
C ASP A 70 -39.77 -30.59 -10.34
N GLY A 71 -41.00 -30.68 -10.77
CA GLY A 71 -41.80 -31.89 -10.62
C GLY A 71 -42.05 -32.27 -9.13
N GLU A 72 -41.56 -33.45 -8.73
CA GLU A 72 -41.67 -33.97 -7.36
C GLU A 72 -40.46 -33.62 -6.48
N THR A 73 -39.47 -32.92 -7.05
CA THR A 73 -38.24 -32.55 -6.37
C THR A 73 -38.07 -31.03 -6.29
N SER A 74 -37.06 -30.55 -5.57
CA SER A 74 -36.67 -29.17 -5.57
C SER A 74 -35.17 -29.03 -5.93
N CYS A 75 -34.84 -28.02 -6.72
CA CYS A 75 -33.47 -27.66 -7.05
C CYS A 75 -33.19 -26.23 -6.62
N PHE A 76 -31.93 -25.89 -6.36
CA PHE A 76 -31.50 -24.50 -6.11
C PHE A 76 -31.13 -23.84 -7.42
N MET A 77 -31.69 -22.65 -7.67
CA MET A 77 -31.34 -21.80 -8.81
C MET A 77 -30.26 -20.81 -8.37
N PRO A 78 -29.00 -21.01 -8.76
CA PRO A 78 -27.94 -20.13 -8.35
C PRO A 78 -28.11 -18.73 -8.97
N PRO A 79 -27.58 -17.65 -8.33
CA PRO A 79 -27.66 -16.32 -8.86
C PRO A 79 -26.99 -16.21 -10.23
N LYS A 80 -27.61 -15.45 -11.15
CA LYS A 80 -27.10 -15.26 -12.53
C LYS A 80 -25.65 -14.77 -12.57
N MET A 81 -25.23 -13.97 -11.58
CA MET A 81 -23.87 -13.45 -11.50
C MET A 81 -22.82 -14.55 -11.28
N ILE A 82 -23.19 -15.66 -10.62
CA ILE A 82 -22.31 -16.80 -10.34
C ILE A 82 -22.48 -17.88 -11.42
N ALA A 83 -23.72 -18.11 -11.89
CA ALA A 83 -24.05 -19.16 -12.84
C ALA A 83 -23.65 -18.83 -14.29
N LYS A 84 -22.34 -18.69 -14.51
CA LYS A 84 -21.76 -18.44 -15.83
C LYS A 84 -21.62 -19.74 -16.62
N LYS A 85 -21.56 -19.65 -17.96
CA LYS A 85 -21.33 -20.79 -18.86
C LYS A 85 -19.86 -20.94 -19.23
N GLU A 86 -19.13 -19.82 -19.29
CA GLU A 86 -17.72 -19.75 -19.66
C GLU A 86 -16.86 -19.64 -18.38
N PRO A 87 -15.60 -20.05 -18.43
CA PRO A 87 -14.65 -19.89 -17.33
C PRO A 87 -14.54 -18.41 -16.90
N TYR A 88 -14.38 -18.18 -15.61
CA TYR A 88 -14.27 -16.84 -15.06
C TYR A 88 -13.46 -16.82 -13.76
N VAL A 89 -13.02 -15.64 -13.32
CA VAL A 89 -12.43 -15.43 -12.01
C VAL A 89 -13.54 -15.08 -11.03
N LEU A 90 -13.79 -15.95 -10.05
CA LEU A 90 -14.66 -15.67 -8.91
C LEU A 90 -13.84 -15.06 -7.78
N PHE A 91 -14.04 -13.78 -7.54
CA PHE A 91 -13.34 -13.06 -6.51
C PHE A 91 -14.23 -12.81 -5.29
N LEU A 92 -13.83 -13.37 -4.14
CA LEU A 92 -14.54 -13.29 -2.86
C LEU A 92 -13.83 -12.26 -1.98
N ASP A 93 -14.20 -10.97 -2.13
CA ASP A 93 -13.60 -9.89 -1.35
C ASP A 93 -14.18 -9.84 0.07
N GLU A 94 -13.36 -9.47 1.05
CA GLU A 94 -13.72 -9.43 2.46
C GLU A 94 -14.30 -10.74 3.00
N LEU A 95 -13.86 -11.90 2.50
CA LEU A 95 -14.36 -13.21 2.88
C LEU A 95 -14.30 -13.46 4.40
N ASN A 96 -13.30 -12.91 5.10
CA ASN A 96 -13.18 -13.01 6.56
C ASN A 96 -14.00 -11.96 7.34
N ALA A 97 -14.72 -11.06 6.67
CA ALA A 97 -15.69 -10.16 7.29
C ALA A 97 -17.14 -10.70 7.25
N CYS A 98 -17.37 -11.76 6.45
CA CYS A 98 -18.68 -12.40 6.31
C CYS A 98 -19.23 -12.98 7.62
N SER A 99 -20.54 -13.18 7.67
CA SER A 99 -21.17 -14.02 8.69
C SER A 99 -20.70 -15.48 8.55
N GLN A 100 -20.85 -16.29 9.61
CA GLN A 100 -20.48 -17.70 9.54
C GLN A 100 -21.38 -18.47 8.57
N GLU A 101 -22.63 -18.07 8.42
CA GLU A 101 -23.59 -18.65 7.49
C GLU A 101 -23.14 -18.44 6.04
N VAL A 102 -22.69 -17.23 5.71
CA VAL A 102 -22.12 -16.89 4.39
C VAL A 102 -20.82 -17.67 4.15
N GLN A 103 -19.94 -17.78 5.15
CA GLN A 103 -18.72 -18.61 5.03
C GLN A 103 -19.07 -20.09 4.73
N LYS A 104 -20.13 -20.63 5.34
CA LYS A 104 -20.61 -22.00 5.05
C LYS A 104 -21.12 -22.14 3.63
N ALA A 105 -21.85 -21.13 3.12
CA ALA A 105 -22.35 -21.15 1.74
C ALA A 105 -21.19 -21.15 0.71
N PHE A 106 -20.10 -20.43 0.98
CA PHE A 106 -18.91 -20.46 0.14
C PHE A 106 -18.11 -21.77 0.21
N TYR A 107 -18.31 -22.57 1.25
CA TYR A 107 -17.56 -23.81 1.45
C TYR A 107 -17.62 -24.76 0.25
N SER A 108 -18.82 -25.06 -0.23
CA SER A 108 -19.01 -25.96 -1.38
C SER A 108 -18.45 -25.35 -2.66
N LEU A 109 -18.56 -24.03 -2.81
CA LEU A 109 -18.05 -23.30 -3.96
C LEU A 109 -16.49 -23.34 -4.02
N ILE A 110 -15.85 -23.15 -2.87
CA ILE A 110 -14.39 -23.17 -2.75
C ILE A 110 -13.83 -24.60 -2.85
N HIS A 111 -14.50 -25.56 -2.20
CA HIS A 111 -13.99 -26.92 -2.10
C HIS A 111 -14.42 -27.82 -3.25
N GLU A 112 -15.70 -27.82 -3.57
CA GLU A 112 -16.31 -28.74 -4.54
C GLU A 112 -16.52 -28.06 -5.89
N ARG A 113 -16.24 -26.76 -5.99
CA ARG A 113 -16.44 -25.92 -7.18
C ARG A 113 -17.90 -25.98 -7.68
N ARG A 114 -18.85 -26.08 -6.74
CA ARG A 114 -20.28 -26.16 -7.05
C ARG A 114 -21.15 -25.42 -6.05
N ILE A 115 -22.35 -25.04 -6.51
CA ILE A 115 -23.44 -24.52 -5.69
C ILE A 115 -24.70 -25.28 -6.09
N GLY A 116 -25.24 -26.05 -5.17
CA GLY A 116 -26.35 -26.93 -5.52
C GLY A 116 -25.99 -27.85 -6.69
N GLU A 117 -26.69 -27.71 -7.81
CA GLU A 117 -26.47 -28.46 -9.05
C GLU A 117 -25.59 -27.75 -10.06
N TYR A 118 -25.31 -26.47 -9.83
CA TYR A 118 -24.42 -25.71 -10.70
C TYR A 118 -22.96 -25.98 -10.36
N HIS A 119 -22.18 -26.33 -11.38
CA HIS A 119 -20.73 -26.49 -11.31
C HIS A 119 -20.03 -25.30 -11.97
N LEU A 120 -18.97 -24.78 -11.34
CA LEU A 120 -18.10 -23.79 -11.96
C LEU A 120 -17.53 -24.39 -13.27
N PRO A 121 -17.55 -23.63 -14.38
CA PRO A 121 -16.92 -24.07 -15.62
C PRO A 121 -15.46 -24.46 -15.40
N GLU A 122 -14.99 -25.46 -16.15
CA GLU A 122 -13.58 -25.86 -16.12
C GLU A 122 -12.70 -24.69 -16.53
N GLY A 123 -11.55 -24.50 -15.85
CA GLY A 123 -10.68 -23.33 -16.06
C GLY A 123 -11.09 -22.08 -15.25
N SER A 124 -12.24 -22.07 -14.55
CA SER A 124 -12.58 -20.96 -13.64
C SER A 124 -11.62 -20.91 -12.45
N VAL A 125 -11.36 -19.72 -11.95
CA VAL A 125 -10.43 -19.43 -10.85
C VAL A 125 -11.22 -18.92 -9.64
N VAL A 126 -10.88 -19.39 -8.42
CA VAL A 126 -11.48 -18.89 -7.17
C VAL A 126 -10.39 -18.20 -6.34
N ILE A 127 -10.58 -16.91 -6.08
CA ILE A 127 -9.66 -16.10 -5.28
C ILE A 127 -10.45 -15.45 -4.14
N GLY A 128 -9.99 -15.62 -2.90
CA GLY A 128 -10.49 -14.90 -1.74
C GLY A 128 -9.54 -13.80 -1.32
N ALA A 129 -10.08 -12.75 -0.70
CA ALA A 129 -9.27 -11.73 -0.04
C ALA A 129 -9.83 -11.36 1.33
N GLY A 130 -8.96 -10.89 2.20
CA GLY A 130 -9.36 -10.42 3.52
C GLY A 130 -8.30 -9.55 4.19
N ASN A 131 -8.74 -8.82 5.21
CA ASN A 131 -7.88 -7.97 6.01
C ASN A 131 -7.38 -8.72 7.24
N ARG A 132 -6.20 -8.38 7.74
CA ARG A 132 -5.67 -8.98 8.98
C ARG A 132 -6.32 -8.29 10.18
N SER A 133 -6.47 -9.02 11.29
CA SER A 133 -7.00 -8.46 12.55
C SER A 133 -6.18 -7.27 13.08
N GLN A 134 -4.88 -7.26 12.84
CA GLN A 134 -3.98 -6.19 13.23
C GLN A 134 -4.13 -4.91 12.39
N ASP A 135 -4.79 -4.97 11.25
CA ASP A 135 -5.00 -3.83 10.36
C ASP A 135 -6.22 -2.97 10.76
N GLY A 136 -6.74 -3.13 11.97
CA GLY A 136 -7.88 -2.35 12.49
C GLY A 136 -9.22 -2.61 11.80
N ALA A 137 -9.26 -3.55 10.87
CA ALA A 137 -10.49 -3.90 10.15
C ALA A 137 -11.43 -4.74 11.02
N ILE A 138 -12.74 -4.59 10.79
CA ILE A 138 -13.76 -5.48 11.37
C ILE A 138 -13.61 -6.85 10.71
N VAL A 139 -12.95 -7.77 11.41
CA VAL A 139 -12.74 -9.13 10.89
C VAL A 139 -13.37 -10.14 11.85
N LYS A 140 -13.93 -11.19 11.26
CA LYS A 140 -14.39 -12.39 11.98
C LYS A 140 -13.37 -13.50 11.78
N THR A 141 -13.35 -14.46 12.68
CA THR A 141 -12.48 -15.62 12.54
C THR A 141 -12.99 -16.49 11.39
N MET A 142 -12.15 -16.76 10.40
CA MET A 142 -12.44 -17.76 9.37
C MET A 142 -12.49 -19.16 10.00
N SER A 143 -13.41 -19.97 9.51
CA SER A 143 -13.47 -21.37 9.94
C SER A 143 -12.19 -22.11 9.52
N THR A 144 -11.73 -23.01 10.39
CA THR A 144 -10.55 -23.86 10.10
C THR A 144 -10.73 -24.68 8.82
N ALA A 145 -11.99 -25.02 8.52
CA ALA A 145 -12.36 -25.74 7.31
C ALA A 145 -12.07 -24.93 6.03
N LEU A 146 -12.36 -23.63 6.01
CA LEU A 146 -12.02 -22.75 4.88
C LEU A 146 -10.51 -22.52 4.80
N ILE A 147 -9.86 -22.27 5.94
CA ILE A 147 -8.41 -22.06 6.00
C ILE A 147 -7.67 -23.24 5.34
N ASN A 148 -8.01 -24.47 5.65
CA ASN A 148 -7.32 -25.65 5.11
C ASN A 148 -7.59 -25.92 3.62
N ARG A 149 -8.48 -25.18 2.97
CA ARG A 149 -8.85 -25.42 1.57
C ARG A 149 -8.34 -24.37 0.60
N MET A 150 -7.71 -23.36 1.11
CA MET A 150 -7.15 -22.27 0.30
C MET A 150 -5.66 -22.18 0.50
N PHE A 151 -4.96 -21.75 -0.53
CA PHE A 151 -3.55 -21.40 -0.47
C PHE A 151 -3.42 -19.96 0.01
N HIS A 152 -2.79 -19.74 1.16
CA HIS A 152 -2.73 -18.42 1.79
C HIS A 152 -1.44 -17.69 1.43
N VAL A 153 -1.59 -16.43 0.99
CA VAL A 153 -0.48 -15.51 0.72
C VAL A 153 -0.68 -14.19 1.45
N GLN A 154 0.40 -13.52 1.83
CA GLN A 154 0.35 -12.20 2.46
C GLN A 154 0.95 -11.16 1.53
N LEU A 155 0.08 -10.32 0.97
CA LEU A 155 0.46 -9.21 0.11
C LEU A 155 0.91 -8.02 0.95
N VAL A 156 2.02 -7.39 0.53
CA VAL A 156 2.50 -6.12 1.08
C VAL A 156 2.64 -5.08 -0.03
N ALA A 157 2.43 -3.82 0.33
CA ALA A 157 2.65 -2.72 -0.60
C ALA A 157 4.15 -2.61 -0.94
N ASN A 158 4.46 -2.52 -2.22
CA ASN A 158 5.80 -2.26 -2.73
C ASN A 158 5.79 -0.91 -3.47
N THR A 159 6.56 0.05 -2.97
CA THR A 159 6.51 1.43 -3.49
C THR A 159 6.99 1.52 -4.93
N ASN A 160 8.04 0.78 -5.31
CA ASN A 160 8.55 0.82 -6.69
C ASN A 160 7.52 0.27 -7.67
N GLN A 161 6.92 -0.89 -7.36
CA GLN A 161 5.87 -1.47 -8.21
C GLN A 161 4.61 -0.59 -8.26
N TRP A 162 4.29 0.09 -7.15
CA TRP A 162 3.19 1.06 -7.15
C TRP A 162 3.51 2.27 -8.01
N LEU A 163 4.74 2.80 -7.98
CA LEU A 163 5.17 3.91 -8.83
C LEU A 163 5.13 3.54 -10.32
N ASP A 164 5.60 2.34 -10.68
CA ASP A 164 5.53 1.85 -12.05
C ASP A 164 4.06 1.79 -12.54
N TRP A 165 3.16 1.25 -11.72
CA TRP A 165 1.73 1.26 -11.99
C TRP A 165 1.18 2.69 -12.06
N ALA A 166 1.54 3.55 -11.12
CA ALA A 166 1.04 4.92 -11.01
C ALA A 166 1.41 5.79 -12.23
N TYR A 167 2.59 5.60 -12.80
CA TYR A 167 3.00 6.28 -14.04
C TYR A 167 2.16 5.81 -15.24
N ASN A 168 1.87 4.51 -15.35
CA ASN A 168 1.05 3.95 -16.42
C ASN A 168 -0.42 4.37 -16.33
N GLU A 169 -0.98 4.43 -15.12
CA GLU A 169 -2.35 4.90 -14.86
C GLU A 169 -2.49 6.42 -14.86
N GLY A 170 -1.38 7.14 -15.06
CA GLY A 170 -1.37 8.60 -15.10
C GLY A 170 -1.75 9.23 -13.77
N ILE A 171 -1.35 8.68 -12.64
CA ILE A 171 -1.47 9.34 -11.32
C ILE A 171 -0.84 10.72 -11.41
N HIS A 172 -1.45 11.71 -10.73
CA HIS A 172 -1.02 13.10 -10.81
C HIS A 172 0.48 13.25 -10.47
N PRO A 173 1.29 13.97 -11.28
CA PRO A 173 2.75 14.08 -11.12
C PRO A 173 3.19 14.55 -9.73
N TRP A 174 2.43 15.41 -9.07
CA TRP A 174 2.74 15.84 -7.69
C TRP A 174 2.81 14.66 -6.72
N ILE A 175 1.96 13.65 -6.91
CA ILE A 175 1.89 12.49 -6.03
C ILE A 175 3.02 11.51 -6.36
N THR A 176 3.24 11.20 -7.64
CA THR A 176 4.33 10.30 -8.04
C THR A 176 5.70 10.87 -7.66
N ASP A 177 5.92 12.17 -7.91
CA ASP A 177 7.15 12.87 -7.54
C ASP A 177 7.35 12.91 -6.00
N TYR A 178 6.25 13.12 -5.24
CA TYR A 178 6.28 13.10 -3.78
C TYR A 178 6.60 11.72 -3.23
N ILE A 179 5.91 10.68 -3.67
CA ILE A 179 6.13 9.31 -3.19
C ILE A 179 7.50 8.78 -3.63
N THR A 180 8.02 9.23 -4.77
CA THR A 180 9.42 8.93 -5.16
C THR A 180 10.42 9.48 -4.14
N GLN A 181 10.17 10.67 -3.58
CA GLN A 181 11.04 11.27 -2.56
C GLN A 181 10.74 10.74 -1.14
N ARG A 182 9.48 10.34 -0.88
CA ARG A 182 9.00 9.81 0.40
C ARG A 182 8.28 8.48 0.21
N PRO A 183 9.01 7.42 -0.16
CA PRO A 183 8.43 6.09 -0.38
C PRO A 183 7.79 5.50 0.90
N ASP A 184 8.26 5.92 2.08
CA ASP A 184 7.70 5.58 3.38
C ASP A 184 6.28 6.16 3.60
N HIS A 185 5.87 7.16 2.83
CA HIS A 185 4.54 7.79 2.91
C HIS A 185 3.48 7.13 2.03
N LEU A 186 3.84 6.14 1.21
CA LEU A 186 2.86 5.41 0.41
C LEU A 186 1.82 4.71 1.29
N PHE A 187 2.25 4.19 2.42
CA PHE A 187 1.41 3.44 3.35
C PHE A 187 1.70 3.84 4.80
N SER A 188 0.65 4.06 5.58
CA SER A 188 0.71 4.19 7.03
C SER A 188 -0.16 3.15 7.70
N GLU A 189 0.17 2.78 8.94
CA GLU A 189 -0.71 1.93 9.72
C GLU A 189 -2.05 2.62 9.94
N PRO A 190 -3.17 1.85 10.01
CA PRO A 190 -4.47 2.41 10.32
C PRO A 190 -4.45 3.11 11.69
N PRO A 191 -4.96 4.34 11.78
CA PRO A 191 -5.02 5.07 13.04
C PRO A 191 -6.02 4.42 14.00
N LYS A 192 -5.85 4.70 15.30
CA LYS A 192 -6.81 4.31 16.34
C LYS A 192 -8.01 5.25 16.43
N THR A 193 -7.92 6.39 15.78
CA THR A 193 -8.92 7.48 15.72
C THR A 193 -9.60 7.48 14.35
N GLU A 194 -10.78 8.11 14.25
CA GLU A 194 -11.51 8.26 12.98
C GLU A 194 -10.89 9.38 12.14
N GLU A 195 -9.74 9.09 11.53
CA GLU A 195 -9.05 10.04 10.64
C GLU A 195 -8.54 9.35 9.37
N PRO A 196 -8.39 10.10 8.26
CA PRO A 196 -7.82 9.57 7.03
C PRO A 196 -6.39 9.06 7.27
N TYR A 197 -6.01 8.00 6.54
CA TYR A 197 -4.66 7.46 6.58
C TYR A 197 -4.15 7.09 5.19
N SER A 198 -2.84 7.08 5.06
CA SER A 198 -2.19 6.94 3.75
C SER A 198 -2.13 5.50 3.30
N THR A 199 -2.65 5.25 2.12
CA THR A 199 -2.61 3.96 1.41
C THR A 199 -2.47 4.21 -0.08
N PRO A 200 -2.07 3.24 -0.90
CA PRO A 200 -2.15 3.32 -2.36
C PRO A 200 -3.49 3.85 -2.88
N ARG A 201 -4.61 3.39 -2.30
CA ARG A 201 -5.97 3.85 -2.64
C ARG A 201 -6.19 5.32 -2.30
N SER A 202 -5.77 5.78 -1.12
CA SER A 202 -6.00 7.16 -0.68
C SER A 202 -5.16 8.15 -1.50
N TRP A 203 -3.95 7.79 -1.90
CA TRP A 203 -3.14 8.59 -2.84
C TRP A 203 -3.74 8.64 -4.25
N HIS A 204 -4.32 7.52 -4.73
CA HIS A 204 -5.05 7.51 -6.01
C HIS A 204 -6.28 8.41 -5.92
N MET A 205 -7.07 8.32 -4.87
CA MET A 205 -8.23 9.19 -4.64
C MET A 205 -7.84 10.67 -4.59
N LEU A 206 -6.73 11.02 -3.95
CA LEU A 206 -6.21 12.39 -3.96
C LEU A 206 -5.81 12.83 -5.37
N SER A 207 -5.17 11.95 -6.16
CA SER A 207 -4.85 12.20 -7.57
C SER A 207 -6.09 12.55 -8.38
N ASP A 208 -7.13 11.74 -8.28
CA ASP A 208 -8.37 11.95 -9.02
C ASP A 208 -9.06 13.26 -8.65
N ALA A 209 -9.05 13.57 -7.34
CA ALA A 209 -9.59 14.83 -6.85
C ALA A 209 -8.81 16.05 -7.41
N ILE A 210 -7.48 16.00 -7.41
CA ILE A 210 -6.64 17.06 -7.98
C ILE A 210 -6.90 17.20 -9.49
N LYS A 211 -6.93 16.11 -10.23
CA LYS A 211 -7.21 16.13 -11.68
C LYS A 211 -8.59 16.70 -11.99
N SER A 212 -9.61 16.27 -11.23
CA SER A 212 -10.98 16.76 -11.39
C SER A 212 -11.08 18.27 -11.20
N TYR A 213 -10.40 18.83 -10.21
CA TYR A 213 -10.34 20.28 -10.01
C TYR A 213 -9.57 21.00 -11.11
N SER A 214 -8.51 20.39 -11.64
CA SER A 214 -7.66 20.99 -12.68
C SER A 214 -8.31 20.95 -14.08
N ALA A 215 -9.30 20.09 -14.30
CA ALA A 215 -10.00 19.96 -15.60
C ALA A 215 -10.80 21.20 -16.01
N GLY A 216 -10.99 22.17 -15.13
CA GLY A 216 -11.78 23.38 -15.36
C GLY A 216 -10.97 24.65 -15.64
N ASP A 217 -9.71 24.56 -16.12
CA ASP A 217 -8.78 25.69 -16.39
C ASP A 217 -8.53 26.64 -15.20
N LYS A 218 -8.99 26.29 -14.01
CA LYS A 218 -8.75 27.08 -12.80
C LYS A 218 -7.65 26.44 -11.96
N PRO A 219 -6.62 27.19 -11.56
CA PRO A 219 -5.63 26.69 -10.65
C PRO A 219 -6.29 26.32 -9.31
N ILE A 220 -5.90 25.19 -8.74
CA ILE A 220 -6.37 24.79 -7.41
C ILE A 220 -5.84 25.78 -6.39
N SER A 221 -6.73 26.38 -5.60
CA SER A 221 -6.32 27.26 -4.51
C SER A 221 -5.67 26.46 -3.38
N ASP A 222 -4.75 27.09 -2.65
CA ASP A 222 -4.05 26.49 -1.50
C ASP A 222 -5.02 25.89 -0.47
N ASN A 223 -6.15 26.57 -0.24
CA ASN A 223 -7.16 26.11 0.71
C ASN A 223 -7.84 24.81 0.23
N ILE A 224 -8.23 24.75 -1.05
CA ILE A 224 -8.83 23.54 -1.64
C ILE A 224 -7.82 22.39 -1.63
N LEU A 225 -6.58 22.62 -2.05
CA LEU A 225 -5.54 21.58 -2.02
C LEU A 225 -5.32 21.04 -0.60
N ARG A 226 -5.35 21.95 0.41
CA ARG A 226 -5.28 21.55 1.81
C ARG A 226 -6.45 20.64 2.21
N VAL A 227 -7.68 21.02 1.87
CA VAL A 227 -8.88 20.21 2.16
C VAL A 227 -8.78 18.83 1.50
N LEU A 228 -8.37 18.77 0.24
CA LEU A 228 -8.21 17.50 -0.49
C LEU A 228 -7.16 16.61 0.17
N ALA A 229 -5.99 17.15 0.51
CA ALA A 229 -4.90 16.40 1.11
C ALA A 229 -5.27 15.86 2.50
N TYR A 230 -5.74 16.72 3.40
CA TYR A 230 -6.14 16.31 4.76
C TYR A 230 -7.39 15.42 4.79
N GLY A 231 -8.24 15.49 3.77
CA GLY A 231 -9.40 14.61 3.63
C GLY A 231 -9.09 13.23 3.02
N SER A 232 -7.87 13.03 2.52
CA SER A 232 -7.50 11.80 1.80
C SER A 232 -6.44 10.97 2.50
N VAL A 233 -5.37 11.59 3.00
CA VAL A 233 -4.21 10.92 3.57
C VAL A 233 -3.96 11.34 5.01
N SER A 234 -3.08 10.65 5.73
CA SER A 234 -2.80 10.97 7.13
C SER A 234 -2.36 12.44 7.31
N PRO A 235 -2.73 13.10 8.42
CA PRO A 235 -2.46 14.52 8.62
C PRO A 235 -0.97 14.89 8.47
N ASN A 236 -0.07 14.05 8.97
CA ASN A 236 1.37 14.26 8.83
C ASN A 236 1.81 14.21 7.36
N HIS A 237 1.35 13.21 6.59
CA HIS A 237 1.69 13.09 5.18
C HIS A 237 1.05 14.21 4.34
N ALA A 238 -0.18 14.64 4.67
CA ALA A 238 -0.85 15.77 4.04
C ALA A 238 -0.04 17.07 4.20
N GLY A 239 0.41 17.37 5.42
CA GLY A 239 1.24 18.55 5.68
C GLY A 239 2.55 18.57 4.87
N GLN A 240 3.24 17.42 4.82
CA GLN A 240 4.48 17.30 4.06
C GLN A 240 4.26 17.31 2.54
N PHE A 241 3.18 16.71 2.06
CA PHE A 241 2.79 16.80 0.65
C PHE A 241 2.49 18.25 0.23
N LEU A 242 1.78 19.02 1.05
CA LEU A 242 1.51 20.44 0.78
C LEU A 242 2.79 21.28 0.76
N ALA A 243 3.72 21.01 1.67
CA ALA A 243 5.02 21.65 1.68
C ALA A 243 5.81 21.31 0.40
N PHE A 244 5.78 20.05 -0.03
CA PHE A 244 6.37 19.60 -1.28
C PHE A 244 5.78 20.35 -2.49
N VAL A 245 4.44 20.39 -2.62
CA VAL A 245 3.76 21.04 -3.75
C VAL A 245 4.08 22.53 -3.84
N LYS A 246 4.14 23.24 -2.71
CA LYS A 246 4.57 24.66 -2.66
C LYS A 246 5.98 24.87 -3.20
N ASN A 247 6.82 23.85 -3.15
CA ASN A 247 8.23 23.93 -3.50
C ASN A 247 8.58 23.13 -4.76
N ILE A 248 7.60 22.80 -5.60
CA ILE A 248 7.80 22.05 -6.86
C ILE A 248 8.83 22.71 -7.79
N GLY A 249 9.03 24.02 -7.72
CA GLY A 249 10.13 24.71 -8.42
C GLY A 249 11.54 24.17 -8.11
N ASN A 250 11.72 23.49 -6.96
CA ASN A 250 12.96 22.89 -6.49
C ASN A 250 12.94 21.36 -6.52
N LYS A 251 12.37 20.75 -7.55
CA LYS A 251 12.14 19.27 -7.67
C LYS A 251 13.37 18.41 -7.38
N ASN A 252 14.56 18.92 -7.63
CA ASN A 252 15.82 18.19 -7.44
C ASN A 252 16.63 18.64 -6.22
N LEU A 253 16.08 19.52 -5.36
CA LEU A 253 16.84 20.16 -4.29
C LEU A 253 17.65 19.17 -3.45
N LEU A 254 17.06 18.06 -3.02
CA LEU A 254 17.78 17.04 -2.25
C LEU A 254 18.93 16.41 -3.07
N ASN A 255 18.70 16.07 -4.33
CA ASN A 255 19.73 15.52 -5.20
C ASN A 255 20.87 16.52 -5.44
N ASP A 256 20.53 17.79 -5.64
CA ASP A 256 21.48 18.86 -5.85
C ASP A 256 22.32 19.12 -4.57
N ILE A 257 21.68 19.02 -3.39
CA ILE A 257 22.39 19.08 -2.10
C ILE A 257 23.33 17.88 -1.94
N ILE A 258 22.85 16.67 -2.26
CA ILE A 258 23.69 15.45 -2.22
C ILE A 258 24.89 15.58 -3.17
N LYS A 259 24.71 16.13 -4.35
CA LYS A 259 25.81 16.39 -5.30
C LYS A 259 26.70 17.55 -4.87
N GLY A 260 26.24 18.43 -3.98
CA GLY A 260 26.93 19.66 -3.55
C GLY A 260 26.69 20.84 -4.46
N GLU A 261 25.71 20.78 -5.33
CA GLU A 261 25.31 21.83 -6.28
C GLU A 261 24.34 22.83 -5.63
N ALA A 262 23.68 22.46 -4.53
CA ALA A 262 22.83 23.34 -3.73
C ALA A 262 23.11 23.22 -2.23
N ARG A 263 22.50 24.11 -1.43
CA ARG A 263 22.57 24.12 0.04
C ARG A 263 21.16 23.94 0.62
N PHE A 264 21.09 23.50 1.88
CA PHE A 264 19.83 23.48 2.61
C PHE A 264 19.24 24.88 2.73
N PRO A 265 17.90 25.03 2.63
CA PRO A 265 17.22 26.29 2.92
C PRO A 265 17.54 26.73 4.35
N SER A 266 17.96 27.99 4.54
CA SER A 266 18.34 28.53 5.85
C SER A 266 17.47 29.69 6.32
N GLU A 267 16.56 30.21 5.46
CA GLU A 267 15.68 31.31 5.81
C GLU A 267 14.49 30.83 6.66
N PRO A 268 14.04 31.62 7.66
CA PRO A 268 12.89 31.23 8.51
C PRO A 268 11.61 30.96 7.75
N LYS A 269 11.37 31.61 6.60
CA LYS A 269 10.20 31.41 5.74
C LYS A 269 10.20 30.03 5.06
N ASP A 270 11.39 29.40 4.91
CA ASP A 270 11.56 28.13 4.20
C ASP A 270 11.70 26.94 5.19
N ARG A 271 11.28 27.14 6.45
CA ARG A 271 11.39 26.11 7.50
C ARG A 271 10.65 24.81 7.12
N ASP A 272 9.47 24.93 6.49
CA ASP A 272 8.68 23.77 6.06
C ASP A 272 9.42 22.99 4.94
N VAL A 273 10.11 23.72 4.03
CA VAL A 273 10.96 23.12 2.99
C VAL A 273 12.15 22.41 3.60
N LEU A 274 12.85 23.08 4.54
CA LEU A 274 13.98 22.49 5.25
C LEU A 274 13.57 21.18 5.95
N TYR A 275 12.44 21.20 6.64
CA TYR A 275 11.88 20.01 7.31
C TYR A 275 11.60 18.89 6.29
N PHE A 276 10.90 19.20 5.20
CA PHE A 276 10.61 18.23 4.14
C PHE A 276 11.87 17.63 3.53
N VAL A 277 12.86 18.47 3.16
CA VAL A 277 14.12 18.01 2.56
C VAL A 277 14.93 17.15 3.55
N ALA A 278 14.94 17.51 4.85
CA ALA A 278 15.60 16.73 5.88
C ALA A 278 14.95 15.36 6.09
N GLN A 279 13.62 15.27 6.07
CA GLN A 279 12.89 14.00 6.13
C GLN A 279 13.10 13.14 4.88
N SER A 280 13.09 13.76 3.70
CA SER A 280 13.41 13.06 2.45
C SER A 280 14.83 12.51 2.45
N PHE A 281 15.77 13.27 3.02
CA PHE A 281 17.16 12.84 3.19
C PHE A 281 17.27 11.64 4.15
N ARG A 282 16.58 11.68 5.31
CA ARG A 282 16.50 10.53 6.24
C ARG A 282 15.94 9.30 5.57
N SER A 283 14.81 9.44 4.86
CA SER A 283 14.16 8.33 4.14
C SER A 283 15.11 7.68 3.13
N ARG A 284 15.86 8.49 2.40
CA ARG A 284 16.85 8.01 1.45
C ARG A 284 18.01 7.26 2.12
N LEU A 285 18.51 7.74 3.25
CA LEU A 285 19.54 7.03 4.02
C LEU A 285 19.06 5.66 4.50
N LEU A 286 17.82 5.58 5.00
CA LEU A 286 17.19 4.32 5.43
C LEU A 286 17.03 3.31 4.29
N MET A 287 16.81 3.77 3.06
CA MET A 287 16.63 2.90 1.89
C MET A 287 17.96 2.45 1.26
N GLU A 288 18.91 3.35 1.15
CA GLU A 288 20.13 3.11 0.38
C GLU A 288 21.31 2.58 1.22
N LEU A 289 21.36 2.88 2.53
CA LEU A 289 22.44 2.40 3.37
C LEU A 289 22.17 0.96 3.83
N PRO A 290 23.08 0.00 3.53
CA PRO A 290 22.91 -1.38 3.99
C PRO A 290 23.13 -1.50 5.50
N ASN A 291 22.44 -2.44 6.14
CA ASN A 291 22.59 -2.71 7.57
C ASN A 291 23.99 -3.24 7.92
N ASP A 292 24.62 -4.00 7.04
CA ASP A 292 26.00 -4.48 7.21
C ASP A 292 26.98 -3.58 6.40
N LYS A 293 27.94 -2.97 7.10
CA LYS A 293 28.96 -2.13 6.50
C LYS A 293 29.77 -2.84 5.40
N LYS A 294 29.89 -4.16 5.44
CA LYS A 294 30.59 -4.97 4.43
C LYS A 294 29.87 -5.00 3.08
N MET A 295 28.58 -4.66 3.05
CA MET A 295 27.76 -4.63 1.84
C MET A 295 27.82 -3.26 1.13
N LEU A 296 28.62 -2.31 1.62
CA LEU A 296 28.80 -1.01 0.98
C LEU A 296 29.43 -1.15 -0.41
N ASN A 297 28.76 -0.63 -1.42
CA ASN A 297 29.31 -0.40 -2.74
C ASN A 297 29.85 1.05 -2.88
N GLN A 298 30.46 1.39 -4.02
CA GLN A 298 31.04 2.70 -4.23
C GLN A 298 30.03 3.84 -4.07
N ASN A 299 28.80 3.68 -4.55
CA ASN A 299 27.75 4.70 -4.47
C ASN A 299 27.27 4.91 -3.03
N THR A 300 27.04 3.83 -2.29
CA THR A 300 26.62 3.90 -0.89
C THR A 300 27.71 4.42 0.04
N GLN A 301 28.99 4.16 -0.26
CA GLN A 301 30.12 4.76 0.45
C GLN A 301 30.17 6.28 0.23
N GLN A 302 29.99 6.72 -1.01
CA GLN A 302 29.94 8.16 -1.33
C GLN A 302 28.75 8.84 -0.64
N LEU A 303 27.58 8.21 -0.67
CA LEU A 303 26.39 8.70 0.03
C LEU A 303 26.65 8.82 1.54
N ALA A 304 27.19 7.80 2.19
CA ALA A 304 27.50 7.83 3.62
C ALA A 304 28.48 8.93 4.00
N HIS A 305 29.54 9.11 3.20
CA HIS A 305 30.51 10.18 3.41
C HIS A 305 29.86 11.57 3.27
N ARG A 306 29.06 11.77 2.22
CA ARG A 306 28.37 13.03 1.96
C ARG A 306 27.30 13.32 3.03
N ALA A 307 26.59 12.28 3.48
CA ALA A 307 25.57 12.38 4.51
C ALA A 307 26.09 12.99 5.82
N LYS A 308 27.32 12.67 6.23
CA LYS A 308 27.93 13.27 7.42
C LYS A 308 28.12 14.78 7.30
N ALA A 309 28.57 15.23 6.12
CA ALA A 309 28.70 16.67 5.86
C ALA A 309 27.33 17.35 5.88
N MET A 310 26.31 16.74 5.24
CA MET A 310 24.94 17.25 5.19
C MET A 310 24.31 17.34 6.59
N ILE A 311 24.49 16.33 7.45
CA ILE A 311 23.99 16.36 8.84
C ILE A 311 24.66 17.49 9.63
N ARG A 312 25.96 17.73 9.40
CA ARG A 312 26.67 18.87 10.01
C ARG A 312 26.12 20.22 9.55
N ASP A 313 25.85 20.36 8.26
CA ASP A 313 25.27 21.57 7.69
C ASP A 313 23.88 21.83 8.25
N LEU A 314 23.03 20.78 8.34
CA LEU A 314 21.73 20.84 8.99
C LEU A 314 21.82 21.26 10.46
N ALA A 315 22.80 20.74 11.20
CA ALA A 315 22.99 21.08 12.61
C ALA A 315 23.38 22.54 12.82
N HIS A 316 24.10 23.15 11.87
CA HIS A 316 24.38 24.57 11.88
C HIS A 316 23.17 25.45 11.60
N ILE A 317 22.21 24.97 10.77
CA ILE A 317 20.98 25.69 10.45
C ILE A 317 19.95 25.49 11.57
N ASN A 318 19.66 24.24 11.92
CA ASN A 318 18.71 23.86 12.94
C ASN A 318 19.07 22.49 13.57
N ILE A 319 19.48 22.53 14.84
CA ILE A 319 19.94 21.33 15.55
C ILE A 319 18.80 20.32 15.78
N GLU A 320 17.54 20.78 15.97
CA GLU A 320 16.40 19.92 16.22
C GLU A 320 16.07 19.11 14.94
N ILE A 321 16.13 19.76 13.76
CA ILE A 321 15.91 19.08 12.48
C ILE A 321 17.05 18.10 12.20
N ALA A 322 18.29 18.44 12.51
CA ALA A 322 19.42 17.52 12.36
C ALA A 322 19.32 16.31 13.31
N GLN A 323 18.85 16.52 14.54
CA GLN A 323 18.58 15.44 15.50
C GLN A 323 17.48 14.51 14.99
N MET A 324 16.40 15.06 14.42
CA MET A 324 15.32 14.28 13.82
C MET A 324 15.81 13.35 12.68
N VAL A 325 16.77 13.78 11.87
CA VAL A 325 17.35 12.92 10.81
C VAL A 325 18.04 11.69 11.40
N VAL A 326 18.65 11.80 12.57
CA VAL A 326 19.39 10.71 13.24
C VAL A 326 18.63 10.03 14.37
N SER A 327 17.41 10.49 14.70
CA SER A 327 16.59 9.89 15.76
C SER A 327 16.00 8.54 15.35
N ASP A 328 15.69 7.70 16.33
CA ASP A 328 14.95 6.46 16.16
C ASP A 328 13.44 6.77 16.24
N ASP A 329 12.82 7.09 15.10
CA ASP A 329 11.38 7.28 15.00
C ASP A 329 10.73 6.11 14.25
N ASP A 330 9.50 5.74 14.60
CA ASP A 330 8.64 4.77 13.94
C ASP A 330 9.24 3.36 13.78
N ASN A 331 10.00 2.88 14.76
CA ASN A 331 10.67 1.57 14.74
C ASN A 331 11.69 1.38 13.58
N LYS A 332 12.14 2.47 12.94
CA LYS A 332 13.18 2.45 11.90
C LYS A 332 14.38 3.27 12.34
N SER A 333 15.49 2.59 12.54
CA SER A 333 16.79 3.20 12.85
C SER A 333 17.71 3.18 11.63
N LEU A 334 18.56 4.20 11.53
CA LEU A 334 19.68 4.17 10.58
C LEU A 334 20.65 3.04 10.95
N PRO A 335 21.39 2.46 9.98
CA PRO A 335 22.34 1.38 10.26
C PRO A 335 23.27 1.70 11.43
N GLU A 336 23.44 0.77 12.37
CA GLU A 336 24.22 0.97 13.60
C GLU A 336 25.65 1.46 13.33
N TRP A 337 26.31 0.88 12.30
CA TRP A 337 27.64 1.30 11.91
C TRP A 337 27.70 2.79 11.49
N PHE A 338 26.65 3.28 10.82
CA PHE A 338 26.56 4.67 10.39
C PHE A 338 26.30 5.60 11.58
N MET A 339 25.44 5.19 12.50
CA MET A 339 25.17 5.91 13.75
C MET A 339 26.43 6.04 14.60
N ILE A 340 27.22 4.98 14.75
CA ILE A 340 28.51 5.04 15.47
C ILE A 340 29.44 6.07 14.85
N GLU A 341 29.49 6.15 13.51
CA GLU A 341 30.30 7.14 12.82
C GLU A 341 29.79 8.59 13.04
N ILE A 342 28.48 8.79 13.06
CA ILE A 342 27.87 10.09 13.36
C ILE A 342 28.19 10.52 14.80
N VAL A 343 28.01 9.63 15.78
CA VAL A 343 28.32 9.92 17.20
C VAL A 343 29.78 10.32 17.38
N ARG A 344 30.69 9.62 16.73
CA ARG A 344 32.12 9.89 16.80
C ARG A 344 32.48 11.26 16.19
N ASP A 345 31.91 11.56 15.02
CA ASP A 345 32.29 12.74 14.23
C ASP A 345 31.47 13.99 14.62
N LEU A 346 30.28 13.81 15.23
CA LEU A 346 29.35 14.89 15.63
C LEU A 346 28.76 14.68 17.05
N PRO A 347 29.60 14.63 18.08
CA PRO A 347 29.17 14.26 19.45
C PRO A 347 28.11 15.20 20.04
N ARG A 348 28.00 16.45 19.58
CA ARG A 348 27.03 17.45 20.08
C ARG A 348 25.60 17.19 19.60
N LEU A 349 25.38 16.37 18.55
CA LEU A 349 24.07 16.06 18.03
C LEU A 349 23.26 15.13 18.96
N ILE A 350 23.94 14.31 19.78
CA ILE A 350 23.30 13.25 20.60
C ILE A 350 23.26 13.62 22.08
N ALA A 351 24.05 14.59 22.53
CA ALA A 351 24.19 14.95 23.96
C ALA A 351 22.93 15.56 24.61
N LYS A 352 21.83 15.81 23.87
CA LYS A 352 20.60 16.43 24.41
C LYS A 352 19.49 15.45 24.78
N ASN A 353 19.69 14.13 24.60
CA ASN A 353 18.69 13.09 24.96
C ASN A 353 19.07 12.30 26.23
N ARG A 354 19.77 12.94 27.17
CA ARG A 354 19.95 12.42 28.55
C ARG A 354 19.43 13.39 29.58
#